data_7458be9ffe314d60371c0c0b081f81d6
#
_entry.id   7458be9ffe314d60371c0c0b081f81d6
#
_cell.length_a   1.000
_cell.length_b   1.000
_cell.length_c   1.000
_cell.angle_alpha   90.00
_cell.angle_beta   90.00
_cell.angle_gamma   90.00
#
_symmetry.space_group_name_H-M   'P 1'
#
loop_
_entity.id
_entity.type
_entity.pdbx_description
1 polymer ?
#
loop_
_entity_poly.entity_id
_entity_poly.type
_entity_poly.pdbx_seq_one_letter_code
_entity_poly.pdbx_strand_id
1 'polypeptide(L)'
;MERKSRKIWVRFFTLLCLLTLSVSCSSSDDEEESTDTAGTDTSAPTITAVSPEDGAADVSVSSTISVTFSKSIEPVYATTSSSEVCSGTMQISTDSFNSCIPAVVTYDTSRRTYTLTAGSSSVSRELASLTKHQLKVTTGIKDYFGKALAEDYTSSGFTTASVCSSGCSWTDAGASGLTAGIGHTLVFHQDKLWVTGGGNGSSVYSKVYYSSDGASWTDASATGSWSGRNHHAATAFDGKLWVAGGGSNGSSLLNDVLRSSDGKTWTHVSSSAAWTPRHKHSLVVFNNKLYLLGGIDNSTSYMNDIWSSSDGETWTQVTDNASWSKRYGHAAAVFNNKIWIMGGDNGSLLSDVWYSSNDNASSWTQASTSGSMWSARSGHTAVVFDGKLWVIGGNAGSGSLNYWSSTDGSVWSDAGAIANETSRSGMGWAVMGNRLYISGGYIGNNTYKDDVKKYGP
;
A
#
# COMPACT_ATOMS: atom_id res chain seq x y z
N MET A 1 3.26 -13.19 -62.19
CA MET A 1 3.96 -14.48 -62.04
C MET A 1 3.89 -14.85 -60.58
N GLU A 2 2.90 -15.64 -60.28
CA GLU A 2 2.82 -17.00 -59.76
C GLU A 2 3.51 -17.17 -58.39
N ARG A 3 2.64 -17.28 -57.39
CA ARG A 3 2.22 -18.45 -56.58
C ARG A 3 3.34 -19.39 -56.12
N LYS A 4 3.42 -19.63 -54.78
CA LYS A 4 3.15 -20.95 -54.21
C LYS A 4 3.02 -20.94 -52.68
N SER A 5 1.85 -21.34 -52.21
CA SER A 5 1.47 -21.81 -50.89
C SER A 5 2.17 -23.15 -50.59
N ARG A 6 2.56 -23.38 -49.29
CA ARG A 6 2.76 -24.76 -48.80
C ARG A 6 2.08 -24.96 -47.46
N LYS A 7 1.07 -25.77 -47.47
CA LYS A 7 0.45 -26.48 -46.36
C LYS A 7 1.43 -27.57 -45.87
N ILE A 8 1.60 -27.71 -44.59
CA ILE A 8 2.26 -28.90 -43.97
C ILE A 8 1.24 -29.64 -43.15
N TRP A 9 1.14 -30.92 -43.45
CA TRP A 9 0.25 -31.94 -42.93
C TRP A 9 0.72 -32.47 -41.56
N VAL A 10 -0.26 -32.68 -40.69
CA VAL A 10 -0.12 -33.51 -39.47
C VAL A 10 -0.24 -34.96 -39.86
N ARG A 11 0.72 -35.79 -39.51
CA ARG A 11 0.64 -37.25 -39.62
C ARG A 11 0.48 -37.87 -38.23
N PHE A 12 -0.63 -38.54 -38.04
CA PHE A 12 -0.85 -39.57 -37.03
C PHE A 12 0.09 -40.76 -37.25
N PHE A 13 0.71 -41.28 -36.18
CA PHE A 13 1.27 -42.61 -36.16
C PHE A 13 0.61 -43.39 -35.02
N THR A 14 -0.27 -44.29 -35.39
CA THR A 14 -0.72 -45.43 -34.59
C THR A 14 0.30 -46.54 -34.74
N LEU A 15 0.85 -47.07 -33.65
CA LEU A 15 1.55 -48.35 -33.65
C LEU A 15 0.99 -49.23 -32.54
N LEU A 16 0.33 -50.28 -32.99
CA LEU A 16 -0.19 -51.42 -32.24
C LEU A 16 0.97 -52.36 -31.94
N CYS A 17 1.19 -52.75 -30.70
CA CYS A 17 1.99 -53.93 -30.37
C CYS A 17 1.32 -54.66 -29.20
N LEU A 18 0.66 -55.78 -29.53
CA LEU A 18 0.28 -56.83 -28.59
C LEU A 18 1.52 -57.67 -28.26
N LEU A 19 1.81 -57.85 -26.97
CA LEU A 19 2.46 -59.07 -26.48
C LEU A 19 2.05 -59.31 -25.03
N THR A 20 1.44 -60.45 -24.78
CA THR A 20 1.01 -60.99 -23.52
C THR A 20 2.21 -61.43 -22.69
N LEU A 21 2.27 -61.13 -21.43
CA LEU A 21 2.93 -61.90 -20.38
C LEU A 21 2.26 -61.59 -19.03
N SER A 22 1.63 -62.63 -18.48
CA SER A 22 1.07 -62.69 -17.14
C SER A 22 2.19 -62.74 -16.09
N VAL A 23 2.21 -61.74 -15.19
CA VAL A 23 2.84 -61.90 -13.88
C VAL A 23 1.87 -61.30 -12.85
N SER A 24 1.36 -62.18 -12.00
CA SER A 24 0.62 -61.84 -10.81
C SER A 24 1.57 -61.21 -9.78
N CYS A 25 1.29 -60.01 -9.32
CA CYS A 25 1.84 -59.52 -8.07
C CYS A 25 0.72 -58.78 -7.33
N SER A 26 0.28 -59.41 -6.27
CA SER A 26 -0.63 -58.83 -5.29
C SER A 26 0.13 -57.79 -4.47
N SER A 27 -0.27 -56.54 -4.54
CA SER A 27 -0.06 -55.55 -3.48
C SER A 27 -1.36 -54.77 -3.36
N SER A 28 -1.98 -54.95 -2.22
CA SER A 28 -3.07 -54.15 -1.73
C SER A 28 -2.54 -52.76 -1.38
N ASP A 29 -2.78 -51.81 -2.24
CA ASP A 29 -2.82 -50.39 -1.88
C ASP A 29 -4.26 -49.97 -2.09
N ASP A 30 -4.99 -49.89 -0.98
CA ASP A 30 -6.30 -49.27 -0.89
C ASP A 30 -6.14 -47.78 -1.18
N GLU A 31 -6.13 -47.41 -2.47
CA GLU A 31 -6.56 -46.07 -2.86
C GLU A 31 -8.05 -46.01 -2.57
N GLU A 32 -8.44 -45.37 -1.47
CA GLU A 32 -9.81 -44.89 -1.31
C GLU A 32 -10.05 -43.85 -2.44
N GLU A 33 -10.42 -44.39 -3.61
CA GLU A 33 -11.10 -43.62 -4.65
C GLU A 33 -12.39 -43.11 -4.01
N SER A 34 -12.42 -41.87 -3.59
CA SER A 34 -13.62 -41.18 -3.19
C SER A 34 -14.61 -41.32 -4.35
N THR A 35 -15.45 -42.31 -4.26
CA THR A 35 -16.60 -42.50 -5.14
C THR A 35 -17.58 -41.35 -4.86
N ASP A 36 -17.31 -40.22 -5.44
CA ASP A 36 -18.32 -39.22 -5.72
C ASP A 36 -19.17 -39.81 -6.85
N THR A 37 -20.16 -40.62 -6.45
CA THR A 37 -21.12 -41.24 -7.35
C THR A 37 -21.70 -40.14 -8.24
N ALA A 38 -21.56 -40.30 -9.55
CA ALA A 38 -22.17 -39.50 -10.59
C ALA A 38 -23.71 -39.57 -10.48
N GLY A 39 -24.27 -38.94 -9.49
CA GLY A 39 -25.70 -38.86 -9.15
C GLY A 39 -26.03 -37.47 -8.70
N THR A 40 -26.52 -36.65 -9.64
CA THR A 40 -27.48 -35.54 -9.45
C THR A 40 -27.42 -34.71 -8.14
N ASP A 41 -26.23 -34.45 -7.60
CA ASP A 41 -26.11 -33.42 -6.57
C ASP A 41 -26.28 -32.04 -7.22
N THR A 42 -27.46 -31.50 -7.16
CA THR A 42 -27.84 -30.20 -7.71
C THR A 42 -27.67 -29.06 -6.71
N SER A 43 -27.22 -29.33 -5.48
CA SER A 43 -27.05 -28.32 -4.44
C SER A 43 -25.82 -27.47 -4.72
N ALA A 44 -25.86 -26.18 -4.38
CA ALA A 44 -24.71 -25.28 -4.45
C ALA A 44 -23.69 -25.63 -3.36
N PRO A 45 -22.37 -25.41 -3.58
CA PRO A 45 -21.39 -25.46 -2.51
C PRO A 45 -21.71 -24.39 -1.45
N THR A 46 -21.38 -24.68 -0.20
CA THR A 46 -21.48 -23.75 0.93
C THR A 46 -20.13 -23.66 1.63
N ILE A 47 -19.85 -22.56 2.32
CA ILE A 47 -18.67 -22.42 3.17
C ILE A 47 -19.01 -23.05 4.53
N THR A 48 -18.18 -24.00 4.97
CA THR A 48 -18.38 -24.73 6.23
C THR A 48 -17.44 -24.27 7.34
N ALA A 49 -16.28 -23.71 6.97
CA ALA A 49 -15.33 -23.16 7.93
C ALA A 49 -14.45 -22.09 7.28
N VAL A 50 -14.00 -21.14 8.08
CA VAL A 50 -12.98 -20.16 7.76
C VAL A 50 -11.96 -20.11 8.91
N SER A 51 -10.68 -20.04 8.63
CA SER A 51 -9.63 -19.83 9.62
C SER A 51 -8.68 -18.74 9.14
N PRO A 52 -8.32 -17.75 9.99
CA PRO A 52 -8.80 -17.55 11.36
C PRO A 52 -10.30 -17.34 11.43
N GLU A 53 -10.92 -17.72 12.55
CA GLU A 53 -12.36 -17.57 12.75
C GLU A 53 -12.76 -16.08 12.81
N ASP A 54 -14.02 -15.81 12.48
CA ASP A 54 -14.60 -14.47 12.59
C ASP A 54 -14.52 -13.95 14.03
N GLY A 55 -14.00 -12.73 14.18
CA GLY A 55 -13.80 -12.09 15.48
C GLY A 55 -12.52 -12.53 16.21
N ALA A 56 -11.73 -13.46 15.67
CA ALA A 56 -10.47 -13.86 16.29
C ALA A 56 -9.53 -12.64 16.45
N ALA A 57 -8.90 -12.54 17.62
CA ALA A 57 -7.93 -11.51 17.96
C ALA A 57 -6.54 -12.12 18.16
N ASP A 58 -5.52 -11.27 18.16
CA ASP A 58 -4.12 -11.66 18.37
C ASP A 58 -3.63 -12.75 17.42
N VAL A 59 -4.18 -12.78 16.21
CA VAL A 59 -3.77 -13.71 15.16
C VAL A 59 -2.36 -13.37 14.68
N SER A 60 -1.48 -14.37 14.56
CA SER A 60 -0.12 -14.13 14.06
C SER A 60 -0.15 -13.45 12.69
N VAL A 61 0.70 -12.47 12.50
CA VAL A 61 0.88 -11.80 11.20
C VAL A 61 1.37 -12.75 10.09
N SER A 62 1.98 -13.87 10.46
CA SER A 62 2.42 -14.93 9.52
C SER A 62 1.33 -15.96 9.21
N SER A 63 0.12 -15.80 9.77
CA SER A 63 -0.98 -16.74 9.52
C SER A 63 -1.44 -16.71 8.07
N THR A 64 -1.80 -17.89 7.57
CA THR A 64 -2.56 -18.03 6.33
C THR A 64 -4.05 -17.99 6.61
N ILE A 65 -4.85 -17.72 5.59
CA ILE A 65 -6.30 -17.72 5.68
C ILE A 65 -6.82 -18.94 4.93
N SER A 66 -7.65 -19.77 5.56
CA SER A 66 -8.23 -20.94 4.89
C SER A 66 -9.75 -20.85 4.82
N VAL A 67 -10.30 -21.42 3.76
CA VAL A 67 -11.73 -21.55 3.49
C VAL A 67 -12.03 -23.00 3.19
N THR A 68 -12.98 -23.59 3.93
CA THR A 68 -13.43 -24.97 3.69
C THR A 68 -14.86 -24.97 3.15
N PHE A 69 -15.06 -25.72 2.08
CA PHE A 69 -16.34 -25.86 1.39
C PHE A 69 -16.98 -27.21 1.70
N SER A 70 -18.32 -27.26 1.63
CA SER A 70 -19.10 -28.51 1.77
C SER A 70 -18.81 -29.54 0.68
N LYS A 71 -18.26 -29.10 -0.46
CA LYS A 71 -17.95 -29.91 -1.64
C LYS A 71 -16.61 -29.54 -2.22
N SER A 72 -16.06 -30.42 -3.08
CA SER A 72 -14.87 -30.12 -3.86
C SER A 72 -15.12 -29.00 -4.86
N ILE A 73 -14.28 -28.00 -4.86
CA ILE A 73 -14.33 -26.84 -5.76
C ILE A 73 -13.39 -27.08 -6.95
N GLU A 74 -13.81 -26.70 -8.13
CA GLU A 74 -12.95 -26.77 -9.32
C GLU A 74 -11.87 -25.68 -9.23
N PRO A 75 -10.58 -26.04 -9.18
CA PRO A 75 -9.49 -25.08 -8.91
C PRO A 75 -9.41 -23.89 -9.85
N VAL A 76 -9.85 -24.04 -11.09
CA VAL A 76 -9.84 -22.93 -12.08
C VAL A 76 -10.72 -21.75 -11.64
N TYR A 77 -11.70 -21.98 -10.80
CA TYR A 77 -12.58 -20.95 -10.24
C TYR A 77 -12.09 -20.38 -8.91
N ALA A 78 -11.06 -20.96 -8.29
CA ALA A 78 -10.48 -20.49 -7.04
C ALA A 78 -9.29 -19.57 -7.35
N THR A 79 -9.56 -18.30 -7.53
CA THR A 79 -8.57 -17.29 -7.90
C THR A 79 -8.47 -16.20 -6.83
N THR A 80 -7.32 -15.55 -6.72
CA THR A 80 -7.06 -14.47 -5.78
C THR A 80 -6.69 -13.19 -6.52
N SER A 81 -6.72 -12.06 -5.82
CA SER A 81 -6.19 -10.81 -6.35
C SER A 81 -4.67 -10.91 -6.51
N SER A 82 -4.16 -10.62 -7.68
CA SER A 82 -2.72 -10.59 -7.98
C SER A 82 -2.09 -9.21 -7.78
N SER A 83 -2.90 -8.21 -7.50
CA SER A 83 -2.53 -6.82 -7.24
C SER A 83 -3.43 -6.23 -6.14
N GLU A 84 -3.24 -4.97 -5.81
CA GLU A 84 -4.08 -4.25 -4.86
C GLU A 84 -5.51 -3.98 -5.37
N VAL A 85 -5.77 -4.22 -6.65
CA VAL A 85 -7.13 -4.17 -7.20
C VAL A 85 -7.87 -5.44 -6.83
N CYS A 86 -9.06 -5.31 -6.23
CA CYS A 86 -9.89 -6.46 -5.85
C CYS A 86 -10.39 -7.19 -7.11
N SER A 87 -9.79 -8.32 -7.37
CA SER A 87 -10.11 -9.23 -8.48
C SER A 87 -10.04 -10.68 -7.97
N GLY A 88 -10.51 -11.61 -8.77
CA GLY A 88 -10.56 -13.01 -8.34
C GLY A 88 -11.76 -13.32 -7.44
N THR A 89 -11.91 -14.58 -7.13
CA THR A 89 -13.08 -15.12 -6.42
C THR A 89 -12.90 -15.21 -4.92
N MET A 90 -11.65 -15.16 -4.44
CA MET A 90 -11.28 -15.10 -3.02
C MET A 90 -10.42 -13.86 -2.80
N GLN A 91 -10.84 -12.97 -1.93
CA GLN A 91 -10.25 -11.64 -1.73
C GLN A 91 -9.98 -11.41 -0.25
N ILE A 92 -8.83 -10.83 0.06
CA ILE A 92 -8.45 -10.38 1.41
C ILE A 92 -8.36 -8.86 1.40
N SER A 93 -8.96 -8.19 2.39
CA SER A 93 -8.94 -6.73 2.49
C SER A 93 -8.87 -6.27 3.94
N THR A 94 -8.37 -5.05 4.13
CA THR A 94 -8.36 -4.32 5.42
C THR A 94 -9.21 -3.06 5.40
N ASP A 95 -9.83 -2.75 4.25
CA ASP A 95 -10.56 -1.49 3.99
C ASP A 95 -11.92 -1.71 3.32
N SER A 96 -12.60 -2.81 3.68
CA SER A 96 -13.93 -3.18 3.15
C SER A 96 -13.95 -3.38 1.63
N PHE A 97 -12.86 -3.95 1.09
CA PHE A 97 -12.68 -4.30 -0.33
C PHE A 97 -12.61 -3.09 -1.29
N ASN A 98 -12.22 -1.91 -0.78
CA ASN A 98 -11.77 -0.80 -1.63
C ASN A 98 -10.42 -1.12 -2.27
N SER A 99 -9.55 -1.80 -1.53
CA SER A 99 -8.33 -2.43 -2.01
C SER A 99 -8.19 -3.86 -1.49
N CYS A 100 -7.41 -4.68 -2.19
CA CYS A 100 -7.18 -6.07 -1.80
C CYS A 100 -5.70 -6.34 -1.56
N ILE A 101 -5.45 -7.26 -0.64
CA ILE A 101 -4.11 -7.81 -0.42
C ILE A 101 -3.87 -8.88 -1.48
N PRO A 102 -2.81 -8.75 -2.31
CA PRO A 102 -2.41 -9.83 -3.20
C PRO A 102 -2.16 -11.12 -2.43
N ALA A 103 -2.61 -12.25 -2.97
CA ALA A 103 -2.44 -13.53 -2.31
C ALA A 103 -2.23 -14.66 -3.31
N VAL A 104 -1.59 -15.72 -2.84
CA VAL A 104 -1.46 -17.00 -3.55
C VAL A 104 -2.43 -17.98 -2.92
N VAL A 105 -3.16 -18.72 -3.76
CA VAL A 105 -4.08 -19.77 -3.31
C VAL A 105 -3.48 -21.16 -3.58
N THR A 106 -3.58 -22.01 -2.57
CA THR A 106 -3.30 -23.46 -2.66
C THR A 106 -4.50 -24.23 -2.14
N TYR A 107 -4.57 -25.53 -2.39
CA TYR A 107 -5.69 -26.36 -1.96
C TYR A 107 -5.21 -27.76 -1.53
N ASP A 108 -5.98 -28.41 -0.69
CA ASP A 108 -5.75 -29.78 -0.23
C ASP A 108 -6.11 -30.83 -1.30
N THR A 109 -5.79 -32.08 -1.06
CA THR A 109 -6.09 -33.21 -1.98
C THR A 109 -7.59 -33.40 -2.19
N SER A 110 -8.42 -33.07 -1.20
CA SER A 110 -9.88 -33.19 -1.31
C SER A 110 -10.49 -32.04 -2.13
N ARG A 111 -9.71 -30.97 -2.39
CA ARG A 111 -10.15 -29.75 -3.06
C ARG A 111 -11.33 -29.07 -2.37
N ARG A 112 -11.44 -29.28 -1.06
CA ARG A 112 -12.46 -28.64 -0.21
C ARG A 112 -11.89 -27.50 0.60
N THR A 113 -10.60 -27.58 0.99
CA THR A 113 -9.95 -26.52 1.76
C THR A 113 -8.96 -25.77 0.88
N TYR A 114 -9.17 -24.47 0.76
CA TYR A 114 -8.33 -23.54 0.03
C TYR A 114 -7.61 -22.63 1.00
N THR A 115 -6.30 -22.50 0.86
CA THR A 115 -5.43 -21.71 1.73
C THR A 115 -4.88 -20.52 0.95
N LEU A 116 -5.10 -19.33 1.46
CA LEU A 116 -4.60 -18.07 0.93
C LEU A 116 -3.39 -17.61 1.75
N THR A 117 -2.28 -17.38 1.08
CA THR A 117 -1.07 -16.81 1.67
C THR A 117 -0.88 -15.41 1.08
N ALA A 118 -0.81 -14.40 1.93
CA ALA A 118 -0.58 -13.02 1.48
C ALA A 118 0.76 -12.90 0.75
N GLY A 119 0.78 -12.11 -0.33
CA GLY A 119 1.95 -11.91 -1.20
C GLY A 119 1.74 -12.39 -2.62
N SER A 120 2.84 -12.50 -3.35
CA SER A 120 2.88 -13.03 -4.72
C SER A 120 3.52 -14.42 -4.76
N SER A 121 3.51 -15.05 -5.93
CA SER A 121 4.17 -16.36 -6.11
C SER A 121 5.69 -16.34 -5.84
N SER A 122 6.32 -15.17 -5.86
CA SER A 122 7.75 -14.98 -5.61
C SER A 122 8.07 -14.36 -4.25
N VAL A 123 7.08 -13.74 -3.58
CA VAL A 123 7.28 -13.02 -2.31
C VAL A 123 6.10 -13.29 -1.39
N SER A 124 6.34 -14.05 -0.32
CA SER A 124 5.38 -14.18 0.78
C SER A 124 5.40 -12.91 1.62
N ARG A 125 4.22 -12.41 2.02
CA ARG A 125 4.05 -11.25 2.90
C ARG A 125 3.44 -11.68 4.22
N GLU A 126 3.80 -10.96 5.27
CA GLU A 126 3.05 -10.99 6.52
C GLU A 126 1.79 -10.10 6.39
N LEU A 127 0.74 -10.46 7.11
CA LEU A 127 -0.44 -9.61 7.28
C LEU A 127 -0.06 -8.37 8.10
N ALA A 128 -0.72 -7.24 7.86
CA ALA A 128 -0.46 -6.02 8.63
C ALA A 128 -0.80 -6.24 10.12
N SER A 129 0.07 -5.76 11.02
CA SER A 129 -0.10 -5.91 12.47
C SER A 129 -1.25 -5.04 13.02
N LEU A 130 -1.87 -5.48 14.11
CA LEU A 130 -2.99 -4.82 14.79
C LEU A 130 -4.07 -4.34 13.82
N THR A 131 -4.29 -5.10 12.76
CA THR A 131 -5.17 -4.73 11.65
C THR A 131 -6.27 -5.77 11.49
N LYS A 132 -7.49 -5.29 11.29
CA LYS A 132 -8.62 -6.15 10.96
C LYS A 132 -8.54 -6.56 9.49
N HIS A 133 -8.53 -7.87 9.25
CA HIS A 133 -8.54 -8.47 7.93
C HIS A 133 -9.88 -9.14 7.66
N GLN A 134 -10.44 -8.93 6.50
CA GLN A 134 -11.69 -9.54 6.04
C GLN A 134 -11.44 -10.41 4.82
N LEU A 135 -12.18 -11.51 4.74
CA LEU A 135 -12.22 -12.40 3.59
C LEU A 135 -13.54 -12.21 2.84
N LYS A 136 -13.48 -12.14 1.53
CA LYS A 136 -14.64 -12.25 0.64
C LYS A 136 -14.46 -13.43 -0.31
N VAL A 137 -15.53 -14.24 -0.46
CA VAL A 137 -15.61 -15.31 -1.44
C VAL A 137 -16.83 -15.01 -2.32
N THR A 138 -16.62 -14.86 -3.61
CA THR A 138 -17.69 -14.45 -4.54
C THR A 138 -18.40 -15.66 -5.15
N THR A 139 -19.56 -15.42 -5.72
CA THR A 139 -20.34 -16.41 -6.51
C THR A 139 -19.63 -16.90 -7.76
N GLY A 140 -18.42 -16.38 -8.07
CA GLY A 140 -17.54 -16.93 -9.11
C GLY A 140 -16.97 -18.30 -8.76
N ILE A 141 -16.95 -18.71 -7.47
CA ILE A 141 -16.57 -20.07 -7.03
C ILE A 141 -17.59 -21.08 -7.53
N LYS A 142 -17.12 -22.19 -8.12
CA LYS A 142 -17.97 -23.28 -8.61
C LYS A 142 -17.40 -24.65 -8.25
N ASP A 143 -18.29 -25.59 -8.01
CA ASP A 143 -17.96 -27.00 -7.85
C ASP A 143 -17.64 -27.67 -9.21
N TYR A 144 -17.26 -28.94 -9.19
CA TYR A 144 -16.96 -29.72 -10.40
C TYR A 144 -18.15 -29.93 -11.35
N PHE A 145 -19.36 -29.67 -10.88
CA PHE A 145 -20.59 -29.73 -11.70
C PHE A 145 -21.00 -28.35 -12.24
N GLY A 146 -20.16 -27.32 -12.01
CA GLY A 146 -20.40 -25.94 -12.45
C GLY A 146 -21.42 -25.18 -11.59
N LYS A 147 -21.83 -25.73 -10.43
CA LYS A 147 -22.73 -25.04 -9.50
C LYS A 147 -21.95 -23.97 -8.74
N ALA A 148 -22.43 -22.75 -8.80
CA ALA A 148 -21.84 -21.60 -8.13
C ALA A 148 -22.24 -21.55 -6.65
N LEU A 149 -21.42 -20.91 -5.82
CA LEU A 149 -21.83 -20.43 -4.50
C LEU A 149 -23.12 -19.59 -4.64
N ALA A 150 -24.09 -19.79 -3.76
CA ALA A 150 -25.42 -19.17 -3.90
C ALA A 150 -25.40 -17.65 -3.78
N GLU A 151 -24.54 -17.13 -2.91
CA GLU A 151 -24.33 -15.69 -2.67
C GLU A 151 -22.88 -15.41 -2.27
N ASP A 152 -22.44 -14.15 -2.41
CA ASP A 152 -21.12 -13.75 -1.93
C ASP A 152 -21.05 -13.91 -0.40
N TYR A 153 -19.98 -14.54 0.07
CA TYR A 153 -19.65 -14.60 1.50
C TYR A 153 -18.69 -13.47 1.84
N THR A 154 -18.94 -12.77 2.93
CA THR A 154 -18.00 -11.81 3.50
C THR A 154 -17.87 -12.06 5.00
N SER A 155 -16.64 -12.34 5.44
CA SER A 155 -16.35 -12.57 6.85
C SER A 155 -16.51 -11.28 7.67
N SER A 156 -16.84 -11.40 8.95
CA SER A 156 -16.76 -10.27 9.87
C SER A 156 -15.32 -9.85 10.14
N GLY A 157 -14.37 -10.75 9.86
CA GLY A 157 -12.92 -10.53 9.91
C GLY A 157 -12.28 -10.93 11.24
N PHE A 158 -10.96 -11.00 11.24
CA PHE A 158 -10.10 -11.25 12.39
C PHE A 158 -9.08 -10.12 12.55
N THR A 159 -8.49 -9.96 13.74
CA THR A 159 -7.48 -8.93 14.02
C THR A 159 -6.13 -9.57 14.33
N THR A 160 -5.09 -9.11 13.66
CA THR A 160 -3.72 -9.59 13.87
C THR A 160 -3.10 -9.05 15.15
N ALA A 161 -2.12 -9.79 15.69
CA ALA A 161 -1.33 -9.37 16.84
C ALA A 161 -0.39 -8.20 16.52
N SER A 162 0.04 -7.47 17.54
CA SER A 162 1.12 -6.50 17.44
C SER A 162 2.46 -7.19 17.12
N VAL A 163 3.17 -6.67 16.13
CA VAL A 163 4.55 -7.12 15.86
C VAL A 163 5.56 -6.50 16.82
N CYS A 164 5.20 -5.43 17.50
CA CYS A 164 6.04 -4.75 18.48
C CYS A 164 5.79 -5.20 19.92
N SER A 165 5.01 -6.25 20.16
CA SER A 165 4.72 -6.76 21.52
C SER A 165 5.98 -7.23 22.27
N SER A 166 6.98 -7.76 21.56
CA SER A 166 8.29 -8.16 22.10
C SER A 166 9.35 -7.07 22.03
N GLY A 167 8.99 -5.88 21.55
CA GLY A 167 9.87 -4.73 21.32
C GLY A 167 10.23 -4.53 19.85
N CYS A 168 10.16 -3.27 19.42
CA CYS A 168 10.64 -2.82 18.12
C CYS A 168 11.76 -1.80 18.32
N SER A 169 12.66 -1.73 17.37
CA SER A 169 13.79 -0.78 17.43
C SER A 169 14.10 -0.19 16.05
N TRP A 170 14.73 0.98 16.07
CA TRP A 170 15.27 1.59 14.86
C TRP A 170 16.64 1.00 14.54
N THR A 171 16.82 0.61 13.29
CA THR A 171 18.10 0.12 12.76
C THR A 171 18.39 0.79 11.43
N ASP A 172 19.68 0.82 11.05
CA ASP A 172 20.09 1.21 9.70
C ASP A 172 19.68 0.10 8.72
N ALA A 173 19.09 0.48 7.60
CA ALA A 173 18.78 -0.48 6.55
C ALA A 173 20.02 -0.82 5.70
N GLY A 174 21.13 -0.06 5.84
CA GLY A 174 22.34 -0.24 5.05
C GLY A 174 22.16 0.19 3.60
N ALA A 175 21.42 1.29 3.37
CA ALA A 175 21.05 1.72 2.01
C ALA A 175 22.27 1.96 1.13
N SER A 176 22.23 1.44 -0.09
CA SER A 176 23.23 1.64 -1.14
C SER A 176 22.54 1.94 -2.48
N GLY A 177 23.17 2.80 -3.29
CA GLY A 177 22.64 3.17 -4.60
C GLY A 177 21.50 4.19 -4.60
N LEU A 178 21.12 4.72 -3.45
CA LEU A 178 20.08 5.75 -3.32
C LEU A 178 20.70 7.15 -3.29
N THR A 179 20.07 8.09 -3.96
CA THR A 179 20.32 9.52 -3.81
C THR A 179 18.96 10.20 -3.64
N ALA A 180 18.58 10.47 -2.42
CA ALA A 180 17.22 10.97 -2.11
C ALA A 180 17.19 12.45 -1.75
N GLY A 181 18.10 12.93 -0.91
CA GLY A 181 18.13 14.34 -0.47
C GLY A 181 16.90 14.76 0.33
N ILE A 182 16.26 15.88 -0.06
CA ILE A 182 15.08 16.42 0.60
C ILE A 182 13.88 16.49 -0.36
N GLY A 183 12.67 16.33 0.18
CA GLY A 183 11.43 16.54 -0.57
C GLY A 183 11.18 15.50 -1.67
N HIS A 184 11.84 14.35 -1.57
CA HIS A 184 11.45 13.14 -2.28
C HIS A 184 10.26 12.49 -1.58
N THR A 185 9.63 11.54 -2.24
CA THR A 185 8.62 10.68 -1.60
C THR A 185 9.12 9.24 -1.52
N LEU A 186 8.62 8.50 -0.53
CA LEU A 186 8.82 7.06 -0.41
C LEU A 186 7.43 6.42 -0.36
N VAL A 187 7.13 5.52 -1.29
CA VAL A 187 5.83 4.86 -1.43
C VAL A 187 6.04 3.35 -1.54
N PHE A 188 5.25 2.58 -0.80
CA PHE A 188 5.20 1.13 -0.99
C PHE A 188 4.18 0.79 -2.09
N HIS A 189 4.61 0.01 -3.10
CA HIS A 189 3.77 -0.42 -4.20
C HIS A 189 4.34 -1.68 -4.86
N GLN A 190 3.51 -2.69 -5.09
CA GLN A 190 3.87 -3.95 -5.76
C GLN A 190 5.16 -4.58 -5.22
N ASP A 191 5.18 -4.88 -3.91
CA ASP A 191 6.30 -5.52 -3.19
C ASP A 191 7.61 -4.71 -3.18
N LYS A 192 7.57 -3.42 -3.47
CA LYS A 192 8.73 -2.54 -3.51
C LYS A 192 8.47 -1.22 -2.80
N LEU A 193 9.52 -0.70 -2.22
CA LEU A 193 9.63 0.70 -1.84
C LEU A 193 10.06 1.50 -3.08
N TRP A 194 9.40 2.61 -3.35
CA TRP A 194 9.69 3.51 -4.46
C TRP A 194 10.04 4.89 -3.94
N VAL A 195 11.22 5.40 -4.34
CA VAL A 195 11.63 6.79 -4.10
C VAL A 195 11.47 7.56 -5.39
N THR A 196 10.78 8.71 -5.34
CA THR A 196 10.61 9.56 -6.50
C THR A 196 11.13 10.97 -6.23
N GLY A 197 11.95 11.50 -7.16
CA GLY A 197 12.43 12.87 -7.15
C GLY A 197 13.28 13.24 -5.93
N GLY A 198 13.05 14.45 -5.41
CA GLY A 198 13.85 15.07 -4.35
C GLY A 198 14.83 16.10 -4.87
N GLY A 199 15.74 16.54 -4.01
CA GLY A 199 16.76 17.51 -4.38
C GLY A 199 17.79 17.76 -3.28
N ASN A 200 18.74 18.63 -3.54
CA ASN A 200 19.79 19.01 -2.58
C ASN A 200 19.89 20.53 -2.35
N GLY A 201 18.79 21.25 -2.55
CA GLY A 201 18.74 22.71 -2.43
C GLY A 201 19.21 23.46 -3.68
N SER A 202 20.14 22.90 -4.46
CA SER A 202 20.65 23.49 -5.71
C SER A 202 20.01 22.89 -6.95
N SER A 203 19.59 21.63 -6.86
CA SER A 203 19.09 20.86 -7.99
C SER A 203 17.92 19.99 -7.55
N VAL A 204 16.95 19.80 -8.43
CA VAL A 204 15.92 18.77 -8.29
C VAL A 204 16.33 17.52 -9.05
N TYR A 205 15.98 16.37 -8.48
CA TYR A 205 16.36 15.09 -9.05
C TYR A 205 15.23 14.54 -9.94
N SER A 206 15.63 13.98 -11.08
CA SER A 206 14.75 13.26 -12.00
C SER A 206 14.80 11.76 -11.80
N LYS A 207 15.43 11.27 -10.75
CA LYS A 207 15.59 9.85 -10.48
C LYS A 207 14.34 9.26 -9.82
N VAL A 208 14.07 8.04 -10.20
CA VAL A 208 13.11 7.15 -9.53
C VAL A 208 13.87 5.89 -9.16
N TYR A 209 13.83 5.51 -7.89
CA TYR A 209 14.51 4.32 -7.40
C TYR A 209 13.48 3.33 -6.83
N TYR A 210 13.83 2.06 -6.84
CA TYR A 210 13.07 1.03 -6.13
C TYR A 210 13.98 0.08 -5.36
N SER A 211 13.39 -0.52 -4.31
CA SER A 211 14.02 -1.54 -3.48
C SER A 211 12.97 -2.54 -3.00
N SER A 212 13.32 -3.82 -2.96
CA SER A 212 12.48 -4.88 -2.35
C SER A 212 12.83 -5.16 -0.89
N ASP A 213 13.93 -4.59 -0.36
CA ASP A 213 14.46 -4.87 0.98
C ASP A 213 14.74 -3.60 1.81
N GLY A 214 14.66 -2.41 1.18
CA GLY A 214 15.02 -1.12 1.76
C GLY A 214 16.52 -0.86 1.85
N ALA A 215 17.37 -1.82 1.47
CA ALA A 215 18.83 -1.75 1.53
C ALA A 215 19.46 -1.55 0.15
N SER A 216 19.08 -2.37 -0.82
CA SER A 216 19.61 -2.33 -2.18
C SER A 216 18.66 -1.55 -3.09
N TRP A 217 19.13 -0.41 -3.62
CA TRP A 217 18.32 0.48 -4.43
C TRP A 217 18.76 0.48 -5.89
N THR A 218 17.80 0.37 -6.78
CA THR A 218 18.00 0.33 -8.23
C THR A 218 17.34 1.54 -8.88
N ASP A 219 18.07 2.23 -9.78
CA ASP A 219 17.48 3.27 -10.63
C ASP A 219 16.50 2.63 -11.62
N ALA A 220 15.25 3.06 -11.55
CA ALA A 220 14.19 2.56 -12.41
C ALA A 220 14.33 3.05 -13.86
N SER A 221 15.22 4.02 -14.13
CA SER A 221 15.39 4.68 -15.44
C SER A 221 14.05 5.21 -15.95
N ALA A 222 13.41 6.04 -15.13
CA ALA A 222 12.07 6.56 -15.41
C ALA A 222 11.99 7.30 -16.75
N THR A 223 10.94 7.05 -17.49
CA THR A 223 10.68 7.55 -18.84
C THR A 223 9.26 8.12 -18.98
N GLY A 224 8.90 8.54 -20.18
CA GLY A 224 7.58 9.12 -20.48
C GLY A 224 7.49 10.57 -20.01
N SER A 225 6.41 10.90 -19.31
CA SER A 225 6.15 12.27 -18.84
C SER A 225 6.87 12.63 -17.54
N TRP A 226 7.72 11.74 -16.99
CA TRP A 226 8.45 12.00 -15.75
C TRP A 226 9.44 13.16 -15.90
N SER A 227 9.41 14.09 -14.98
CA SER A 227 10.36 15.21 -14.87
C SER A 227 10.84 15.36 -13.44
N GLY A 228 12.07 15.88 -13.27
CA GLY A 228 12.65 16.14 -11.96
C GLY A 228 11.80 17.09 -11.13
N ARG A 229 11.55 16.72 -9.86
CA ARG A 229 10.73 17.50 -8.93
C ARG A 229 11.06 17.20 -7.48
N ASN A 230 10.78 18.17 -6.60
CA ASN A 230 10.87 18.00 -5.16
C ASN A 230 9.62 18.53 -4.46
N HIS A 231 9.43 18.14 -3.19
CA HIS A 231 8.29 18.54 -2.38
C HIS A 231 6.93 18.31 -3.06
N HIS A 232 6.88 17.39 -4.00
CA HIS A 232 5.66 16.84 -4.55
C HIS A 232 5.04 15.85 -3.55
N ALA A 233 3.82 15.46 -3.79
CA ALA A 233 3.21 14.37 -3.04
C ALA A 233 3.05 13.14 -3.92
N ALA A 234 3.18 11.95 -3.32
CA ALA A 234 2.97 10.68 -4.01
C ALA A 234 2.25 9.67 -3.12
N THR A 235 1.52 8.77 -3.74
CA THR A 235 0.82 7.66 -3.07
C THR A 235 0.61 6.50 -4.04
N ALA A 236 0.27 5.33 -3.50
CA ALA A 236 -0.27 4.22 -4.28
C ALA A 236 -1.80 4.29 -4.25
N PHE A 237 -2.43 4.16 -5.42
CA PHE A 237 -3.87 4.16 -5.56
C PHE A 237 -4.27 3.39 -6.82
N ASP A 238 -5.33 2.59 -6.73
CA ASP A 238 -5.88 1.79 -7.83
C ASP A 238 -4.78 1.00 -8.59
N GLY A 239 -3.91 0.32 -7.82
CA GLY A 239 -2.82 -0.50 -8.36
C GLY A 239 -1.74 0.27 -9.12
N LYS A 240 -1.59 1.58 -8.89
CA LYS A 240 -0.62 2.45 -9.57
C LYS A 240 0.06 3.39 -8.58
N LEU A 241 1.25 3.82 -8.92
CA LEU A 241 1.93 4.95 -8.30
C LEU A 241 1.35 6.26 -8.87
N TRP A 242 1.10 7.24 -8.01
CA TRP A 242 0.59 8.56 -8.34
C TRP A 242 1.49 9.64 -7.79
N VAL A 243 1.71 10.68 -8.58
CA VAL A 243 2.50 11.85 -8.21
C VAL A 243 1.73 13.12 -8.58
N ALA A 244 1.67 14.09 -7.68
CA ALA A 244 0.99 15.35 -7.89
C ALA A 244 1.88 16.55 -7.55
N GLY A 245 1.95 17.52 -8.43
CA GLY A 245 2.59 18.82 -8.21
C GLY A 245 4.07 18.78 -7.84
N GLY A 246 4.48 19.69 -6.96
CA GLY A 246 5.87 19.87 -6.54
C GLY A 246 6.58 21.03 -7.24
N GLY A 247 7.85 21.23 -6.87
CA GLY A 247 8.73 22.20 -7.51
C GLY A 247 9.62 21.56 -8.56
N SER A 248 9.76 22.19 -9.72
CA SER A 248 10.70 21.81 -10.78
C SER A 248 11.95 22.66 -10.77
N ASN A 249 12.94 22.34 -11.63
CA ASN A 249 14.08 23.20 -11.87
C ASN A 249 13.62 24.61 -12.33
N GLY A 250 14.24 25.65 -11.78
CA GLY A 250 13.92 27.04 -12.12
C GLY A 250 12.79 27.67 -11.30
N SER A 251 12.47 27.10 -10.14
CA SER A 251 11.47 27.63 -9.18
C SER A 251 10.02 27.61 -9.67
N SER A 252 9.72 26.87 -10.73
CA SER A 252 8.34 26.68 -11.21
C SER A 252 7.65 25.62 -10.40
N LEU A 253 6.44 25.92 -9.92
CA LEU A 253 5.57 24.93 -9.29
C LEU A 253 4.67 24.26 -10.31
N LEU A 254 4.33 23.03 -10.04
CA LEU A 254 3.54 22.15 -10.90
C LEU A 254 2.14 21.95 -10.31
N ASN A 255 1.18 21.73 -11.20
CA ASN A 255 -0.17 21.25 -10.89
C ASN A 255 -0.54 20.06 -11.79
N ASP A 256 0.46 19.37 -12.29
CA ASP A 256 0.27 18.15 -13.06
C ASP A 256 0.02 16.95 -12.15
N VAL A 257 -0.60 15.92 -12.71
CA VAL A 257 -0.80 14.62 -12.08
C VAL A 257 -0.25 13.53 -12.99
N LEU A 258 0.64 12.73 -12.45
CA LEU A 258 1.30 11.63 -13.14
C LEU A 258 0.92 10.31 -12.50
N ARG A 259 0.87 9.25 -13.31
CA ARG A 259 0.74 7.88 -12.82
C ARG A 259 1.68 6.93 -13.53
N SER A 260 2.01 5.83 -12.85
CA SER A 260 2.77 4.71 -13.39
C SER A 260 2.28 3.39 -12.80
N SER A 261 2.14 2.36 -13.61
CA SER A 261 1.84 1.00 -13.14
C SER A 261 3.09 0.19 -12.82
N ASP A 262 4.27 0.61 -13.28
CA ASP A 262 5.53 -0.13 -13.19
C ASP A 262 6.67 0.68 -12.53
N GLY A 263 6.39 1.95 -12.14
CA GLY A 263 7.36 2.89 -11.60
C GLY A 263 8.41 3.38 -12.60
N LYS A 264 8.37 2.90 -13.84
CA LYS A 264 9.32 3.22 -14.91
C LYS A 264 8.72 4.11 -15.97
N THR A 265 7.56 3.73 -16.49
CA THR A 265 6.85 4.49 -17.53
C THR A 265 5.80 5.37 -16.88
N TRP A 266 5.96 6.68 -16.99
CA TRP A 266 5.07 7.67 -16.40
C TRP A 266 4.26 8.39 -17.47
N THR A 267 2.98 8.57 -17.20
CA THR A 267 2.05 9.29 -18.08
C THR A 267 1.37 10.42 -17.31
N HIS A 268 1.16 11.56 -17.97
CA HIS A 268 0.26 12.58 -17.47
C HIS A 268 -1.19 12.05 -17.51
N VAL A 269 -1.85 12.09 -16.35
CA VAL A 269 -3.30 11.95 -16.27
C VAL A 269 -3.92 13.32 -16.45
N SER A 270 -3.31 14.33 -15.82
CA SER A 270 -3.61 15.73 -16.08
C SER A 270 -2.31 16.51 -16.20
N SER A 271 -2.14 17.29 -17.24
CA SER A 271 -0.99 18.22 -17.39
C SER A 271 -1.20 19.53 -16.65
N SER A 272 -2.44 19.84 -16.24
CA SER A 272 -2.82 21.04 -15.48
C SER A 272 -4.15 20.76 -14.78
N ALA A 273 -4.08 20.25 -13.56
CA ALA A 273 -5.26 20.01 -12.74
C ALA A 273 -5.91 21.34 -12.29
N ALA A 274 -7.14 21.27 -11.83
CA ALA A 274 -7.93 22.46 -11.47
C ALA A 274 -7.38 23.25 -10.26
N TRP A 275 -6.52 22.63 -9.44
CA TRP A 275 -5.89 23.27 -8.28
C TRP A 275 -4.66 24.09 -8.67
N THR A 276 -4.37 25.13 -7.87
CA THR A 276 -3.22 26.02 -8.06
C THR A 276 -1.90 25.27 -7.99
N PRO A 277 -0.90 25.51 -8.89
CA PRO A 277 0.44 24.93 -8.79
C PRO A 277 1.04 25.12 -7.40
N ARG A 278 1.49 24.03 -6.78
CA ARG A 278 1.88 24.03 -5.36
C ARG A 278 2.92 22.97 -5.03
N HIS A 279 3.59 23.17 -3.89
CA HIS A 279 4.48 22.20 -3.28
C HIS A 279 4.22 22.07 -1.76
N LYS A 280 4.86 21.08 -1.10
CA LYS A 280 4.72 20.81 0.33
C LYS A 280 3.26 20.68 0.80
N HIS A 281 2.40 20.24 -0.11
CA HIS A 281 1.05 19.78 0.14
C HIS A 281 1.05 18.29 0.49
N SER A 282 -0.04 17.78 0.99
CA SER A 282 -0.21 16.33 1.24
C SER A 282 -1.17 15.72 0.22
N LEU A 283 -0.95 14.44 -0.07
CA LEU A 283 -1.80 13.60 -0.91
C LEU A 283 -2.05 12.29 -0.16
N VAL A 284 -3.32 11.97 0.09
CA VAL A 284 -3.73 10.73 0.76
C VAL A 284 -4.83 10.03 -0.01
N VAL A 285 -4.97 8.72 0.20
CA VAL A 285 -6.10 7.94 -0.30
C VAL A 285 -7.10 7.75 0.83
N PHE A 286 -8.35 8.14 0.60
CA PHE A 286 -9.41 7.99 1.57
C PHE A 286 -10.74 7.70 0.84
N ASN A 287 -11.50 6.69 1.32
CA ASN A 287 -12.76 6.28 0.72
C ASN A 287 -12.67 6.12 -0.81
N ASN A 288 -11.66 5.40 -1.27
CA ASN A 288 -11.37 5.12 -2.69
C ASN A 288 -11.24 6.37 -3.57
N LYS A 289 -10.71 7.46 -3.01
CA LYS A 289 -10.37 8.70 -3.72
C LYS A 289 -9.02 9.25 -3.28
N LEU A 290 -8.37 9.94 -4.20
CA LEU A 290 -7.23 10.80 -3.89
C LEU A 290 -7.72 12.10 -3.25
N TYR A 291 -7.07 12.56 -2.18
CA TYR A 291 -7.31 13.85 -1.54
C TYR A 291 -6.01 14.65 -1.49
N LEU A 292 -6.04 15.84 -2.07
CA LEU A 292 -4.94 16.81 -2.03
C LEU A 292 -5.30 17.91 -1.04
N LEU A 293 -4.36 18.25 -0.12
CA LEU A 293 -4.61 19.09 1.06
C LEU A 293 -3.54 20.17 1.19
N GLY A 294 -3.95 21.42 1.22
CA GLY A 294 -3.11 22.58 1.53
C GLY A 294 -1.86 22.75 0.66
N GLY A 295 -0.78 23.21 1.26
CA GLY A 295 0.48 23.52 0.57
C GLY A 295 0.74 25.00 0.41
N ILE A 296 1.68 25.37 -0.45
CA ILE A 296 2.08 26.74 -0.73
C ILE A 296 2.34 26.95 -2.22
N ASP A 297 1.97 28.11 -2.75
CA ASP A 297 2.22 28.51 -4.14
C ASP A 297 3.50 29.37 -4.30
N ASN A 298 3.79 29.78 -5.54
CA ASN A 298 4.92 30.65 -5.86
C ASN A 298 4.80 32.08 -5.29
N SER A 299 3.58 32.52 -4.94
CA SER A 299 3.33 33.82 -4.33
C SER A 299 3.46 33.80 -2.81
N THR A 300 3.96 32.68 -2.25
CA THR A 300 4.04 32.40 -0.82
C THR A 300 2.68 32.38 -0.12
N SER A 301 1.60 32.12 -0.87
CA SER A 301 0.25 31.99 -0.31
C SER A 301 0.07 30.58 0.24
N TYR A 302 -0.15 30.50 1.53
CA TYR A 302 -0.48 29.25 2.20
C TYR A 302 -1.93 28.86 1.90
N MET A 303 -2.20 27.57 1.83
CA MET A 303 -3.50 27.03 1.44
C MET A 303 -4.08 26.12 2.51
N ASN A 304 -5.42 26.07 2.54
CA ASN A 304 -6.21 25.10 3.32
C ASN A 304 -7.38 24.56 2.50
N ASP A 305 -7.31 24.68 1.18
CA ASP A 305 -8.24 24.07 0.27
C ASP A 305 -8.02 22.56 0.21
N ILE A 306 -9.10 21.86 -0.12
CA ILE A 306 -9.10 20.39 -0.26
C ILE A 306 -9.72 20.05 -1.60
N TRP A 307 -9.03 19.18 -2.33
CA TRP A 307 -9.47 18.65 -3.61
C TRP A 307 -9.55 17.13 -3.56
N SER A 308 -10.51 16.54 -4.26
CA SER A 308 -10.63 15.09 -4.37
C SER A 308 -10.79 14.64 -5.80
N SER A 309 -10.33 13.43 -6.10
CA SER A 309 -10.47 12.80 -7.40
C SER A 309 -10.58 11.28 -7.24
N SER A 310 -11.43 10.63 -8.03
CA SER A 310 -11.53 9.17 -8.12
C SER A 310 -10.68 8.58 -9.26
N ASP A 311 -10.19 9.42 -10.18
CA ASP A 311 -9.47 9.01 -11.40
C ASP A 311 -8.12 9.73 -11.59
N GLY A 312 -7.83 10.74 -10.73
CA GLY A 312 -6.65 11.59 -10.79
C GLY A 312 -6.69 12.60 -11.94
N GLU A 313 -7.69 12.56 -12.82
CA GLU A 313 -7.87 13.47 -13.96
C GLU A 313 -8.84 14.59 -13.62
N THR A 314 -10.02 14.22 -13.17
CA THR A 314 -11.07 15.15 -12.76
C THR A 314 -10.98 15.43 -11.27
N TRP A 315 -10.65 16.68 -10.91
CA TRP A 315 -10.54 17.13 -9.54
C TRP A 315 -11.71 18.02 -9.15
N THR A 316 -12.36 17.65 -8.06
CA THR A 316 -13.45 18.41 -7.46
C THR A 316 -12.98 19.09 -6.19
N GLN A 317 -13.21 20.39 -6.06
CA GLN A 317 -12.93 21.11 -4.83
C GLN A 317 -13.95 20.70 -3.76
N VAL A 318 -13.45 20.11 -2.68
CA VAL A 318 -14.25 19.70 -1.53
C VAL A 318 -14.58 20.92 -0.66
N THR A 319 -13.59 21.76 -0.44
CA THR A 319 -13.71 23.07 0.23
C THR A 319 -12.56 23.97 -0.20
N ASP A 320 -12.80 25.25 -0.28
CA ASP A 320 -11.79 26.28 -0.53
C ASP A 320 -11.16 26.81 0.77
N ASN A 321 -11.77 26.48 1.94
CA ASN A 321 -11.36 27.01 3.24
C ASN A 321 -11.74 26.03 4.36
N ALA A 322 -10.91 25.01 4.57
CA ALA A 322 -11.08 24.08 5.68
C ALA A 322 -10.94 24.78 7.04
N SER A 323 -11.47 24.19 8.11
CA SER A 323 -11.48 24.80 9.46
C SER A 323 -10.08 25.00 10.06
N TRP A 324 -9.06 24.26 9.57
CA TRP A 324 -7.67 24.45 9.98
C TRP A 324 -7.00 25.61 9.24
N SER A 325 -6.00 26.25 9.87
CA SER A 325 -5.32 27.40 9.27
C SER A 325 -4.57 27.01 7.99
N LYS A 326 -4.51 27.93 7.02
CA LYS A 326 -3.72 27.76 5.80
C LYS A 326 -2.29 27.40 6.15
N ARG A 327 -1.74 26.34 5.54
CA ARG A 327 -0.42 25.81 5.92
C ARG A 327 0.25 24.99 4.82
N TYR A 328 1.57 24.86 4.94
CA TYR A 328 2.40 23.94 4.14
C TYR A 328 3.27 23.07 5.05
N GLY A 329 3.86 22.03 4.48
CA GLY A 329 4.80 21.15 5.20
C GLY A 329 4.19 20.45 6.41
N HIS A 330 2.84 20.41 6.47
CA HIS A 330 2.10 19.57 7.41
C HIS A 330 2.20 18.10 7.00
N ALA A 331 2.03 17.21 7.95
CA ALA A 331 1.88 15.80 7.65
C ALA A 331 0.40 15.41 7.62
N ALA A 332 0.05 14.46 6.76
CA ALA A 332 -1.29 13.88 6.70
C ALA A 332 -1.22 12.36 6.67
N ALA A 333 -2.20 11.70 7.30
CA ALA A 333 -2.36 10.25 7.29
C ALA A 333 -3.84 9.89 7.38
N VAL A 334 -4.20 8.69 6.91
CA VAL A 334 -5.53 8.11 7.14
C VAL A 334 -5.44 7.12 8.31
N PHE A 335 -6.21 7.37 9.35
CA PHE A 335 -6.20 6.57 10.56
C PHE A 335 -7.60 6.52 11.18
N ASN A 336 -8.05 5.34 11.59
CA ASN A 336 -9.38 5.11 12.16
C ASN A 336 -10.50 5.73 11.31
N ASN A 337 -10.46 5.48 10.00
CA ASN A 337 -11.40 5.97 8.99
C ASN A 337 -11.57 7.50 8.97
N LYS A 338 -10.48 8.23 9.19
CA LYS A 338 -10.42 9.70 9.12
C LYS A 338 -9.13 10.14 8.46
N ILE A 339 -9.16 11.27 7.76
CA ILE A 339 -7.94 11.97 7.36
C ILE A 339 -7.49 12.82 8.54
N TRP A 340 -6.24 12.71 8.92
CA TRP A 340 -5.60 13.49 9.98
C TRP A 340 -4.60 14.46 9.37
N ILE A 341 -4.54 15.68 9.90
CA ILE A 341 -3.52 16.70 9.58
C ILE A 341 -2.84 17.11 10.87
N MET A 342 -1.51 17.19 10.83
CA MET A 342 -0.67 17.48 11.99
C MET A 342 0.37 18.55 11.65
N GLY A 343 0.50 19.56 12.51
CA GLY A 343 1.53 20.58 12.42
C GLY A 343 1.59 21.32 11.09
N GLY A 344 2.80 21.64 10.63
CA GLY A 344 3.06 22.46 9.45
C GLY A 344 3.50 23.87 9.81
N ASP A 345 3.41 24.79 8.84
CA ASP A 345 3.84 26.17 8.96
C ASP A 345 2.82 27.09 8.28
N ASN A 346 2.37 28.12 8.98
CA ASN A 346 1.46 29.17 8.49
C ASN A 346 2.08 30.57 8.61
N GLY A 347 3.39 30.65 8.65
CA GLY A 347 4.21 31.78 9.06
C GLY A 347 4.77 31.61 10.46
N SER A 348 4.26 30.61 11.19
CA SER A 348 4.77 30.08 12.44
C SER A 348 4.62 28.57 12.45
N LEU A 349 5.55 27.86 13.08
CA LEU A 349 5.44 26.41 13.22
C LEU A 349 4.22 26.05 14.08
N LEU A 350 3.55 24.96 13.71
CA LEU A 350 2.32 24.49 14.33
C LEU A 350 2.52 23.13 15.01
N SER A 351 1.73 22.86 16.05
CA SER A 351 1.66 21.57 16.74
C SER A 351 0.22 21.03 16.86
N ASP A 352 -0.74 21.72 16.27
CA ASP A 352 -2.14 21.32 16.29
C ASP A 352 -2.41 20.04 15.48
N VAL A 353 -3.45 19.34 15.85
CA VAL A 353 -3.93 18.12 15.22
C VAL A 353 -5.38 18.30 14.83
N TRP A 354 -5.71 17.93 13.59
CA TRP A 354 -7.06 18.02 13.05
C TRP A 354 -7.44 16.71 12.39
N TYR A 355 -8.72 16.35 12.42
CA TYR A 355 -9.24 15.20 11.71
C TYR A 355 -10.52 15.51 10.94
N SER A 356 -10.75 14.80 9.84
CA SER A 356 -11.99 14.90 9.07
C SER A 356 -13.16 14.33 9.89
N SER A 357 -14.26 15.10 9.96
CA SER A 357 -15.43 14.72 10.76
C SER A 357 -16.50 13.99 9.93
N ASN A 358 -16.28 13.85 8.62
CA ASN A 358 -17.18 13.19 7.68
C ASN A 358 -16.40 12.46 6.57
N ASP A 359 -17.11 11.60 5.85
CA ASP A 359 -16.55 10.67 4.86
C ASP A 359 -16.04 11.34 3.57
N ASN A 360 -16.35 12.61 3.34
CA ASN A 360 -15.88 13.35 2.18
C ASN A 360 -14.85 14.45 2.50
N ALA A 361 -14.38 14.52 3.77
CA ALA A 361 -13.41 15.48 4.27
C ALA A 361 -13.80 16.97 4.08
N SER A 362 -15.09 17.29 3.98
CA SER A 362 -15.58 18.68 3.90
C SER A 362 -15.66 19.37 5.26
N SER A 363 -15.69 18.61 6.35
CA SER A 363 -15.76 19.11 7.73
C SER A 363 -14.61 18.60 8.57
N TRP A 364 -14.07 19.45 9.44
CA TRP A 364 -12.89 19.15 10.25
C TRP A 364 -13.08 19.55 11.71
N THR A 365 -12.54 18.73 12.60
CA THR A 365 -12.54 18.98 14.04
C THR A 365 -11.10 19.01 14.53
N GLN A 366 -10.78 20.02 15.35
CA GLN A 366 -9.49 20.04 16.05
C GLN A 366 -9.51 19.00 17.16
N ALA A 367 -8.51 18.15 17.21
CA ALA A 367 -8.35 17.19 18.27
C ALA A 367 -7.98 17.88 19.58
N SER A 368 -8.64 17.51 20.67
CA SER A 368 -8.21 17.90 22.03
C SER A 368 -7.03 17.04 22.43
N THR A 369 -5.83 17.52 22.14
CA THR A 369 -4.61 16.74 22.37
C THR A 369 -4.12 16.83 23.81
N SER A 370 -3.55 15.72 24.29
CA SER A 370 -2.96 15.60 25.63
C SER A 370 -1.78 14.63 25.61
N GLY A 371 -1.15 14.45 26.77
CA GLY A 371 0.03 13.62 26.91
C GLY A 371 1.32 14.34 26.51
N SER A 372 2.32 13.59 26.06
CA SER A 372 3.62 14.12 25.65
C SER A 372 3.59 14.57 24.20
N MET A 373 3.10 15.77 23.95
CA MET A 373 3.03 16.37 22.60
C MET A 373 4.42 16.77 22.09
N TRP A 374 4.58 16.74 20.78
CA TRP A 374 5.75 17.30 20.09
C TRP A 374 5.73 18.83 20.09
N SER A 375 6.91 19.44 19.99
CA SER A 375 7.04 20.88 19.71
C SER A 375 6.56 21.20 18.29
N ALA A 376 6.06 22.43 18.09
CA ALA A 376 5.62 22.92 16.77
C ALA A 376 6.68 22.66 15.69
N ARG A 377 6.26 22.10 14.55
CA ARG A 377 7.17 21.62 13.50
C ARG A 377 6.55 21.56 12.12
N SER A 378 7.42 21.61 11.09
CA SER A 378 7.06 21.40 9.68
C SER A 378 8.01 20.41 9.00
N GLY A 379 7.57 19.83 7.87
CA GLY A 379 8.37 18.86 7.13
C GLY A 379 8.64 17.56 7.88
N HIS A 380 7.85 17.28 8.92
CA HIS A 380 7.80 15.99 9.61
C HIS A 380 6.97 14.99 8.83
N THR A 381 7.01 13.77 9.25
CA THR A 381 6.27 12.65 8.66
C THR A 381 5.15 12.21 9.60
N ALA A 382 4.01 11.83 9.04
CA ALA A 382 2.98 11.07 9.74
C ALA A 382 2.72 9.75 9.03
N VAL A 383 2.63 8.68 9.81
CA VAL A 383 2.45 7.32 9.29
C VAL A 383 1.61 6.48 10.25
N VAL A 384 0.87 5.54 9.70
CA VAL A 384 0.18 4.52 10.50
C VAL A 384 1.02 3.24 10.47
N PHE A 385 1.39 2.77 11.64
CA PHE A 385 2.16 1.55 11.80
C PHE A 385 1.83 0.89 13.14
N ASP A 386 1.67 -0.44 13.15
CA ASP A 386 1.35 -1.25 14.33
C ASP A 386 0.19 -0.65 15.14
N GLY A 387 -0.93 -0.37 14.45
CA GLY A 387 -2.18 0.14 15.04
C GLY A 387 -2.10 1.54 15.63
N LYS A 388 -1.02 2.29 15.39
CA LYS A 388 -0.80 3.63 15.93
C LYS A 388 -0.56 4.64 14.82
N LEU A 389 -0.94 5.87 15.08
CA LEU A 389 -0.54 7.05 14.32
C LEU A 389 0.78 7.56 14.88
N TRP A 390 1.78 7.77 14.02
CA TRP A 390 3.13 8.21 14.39
C TRP A 390 3.43 9.57 13.80
N VAL A 391 4.17 10.40 14.54
CA VAL A 391 4.78 11.66 14.07
C VAL A 391 6.29 11.54 14.25
N ILE A 392 7.06 11.79 13.19
CA ILE A 392 8.51 11.53 13.17
C ILE A 392 9.25 12.73 12.59
N GLY A 393 10.26 13.22 13.29
CA GLY A 393 11.19 14.24 12.81
C GLY A 393 10.57 15.60 12.55
N GLY A 394 10.99 16.25 11.48
CA GLY A 394 10.60 17.59 11.09
C GLY A 394 11.55 18.69 11.59
N ASN A 395 11.39 19.91 11.07
CA ASN A 395 12.08 21.09 11.55
C ASN A 395 11.36 21.64 12.79
N ALA A 396 11.99 21.53 13.94
CA ALA A 396 11.54 22.09 15.21
C ALA A 396 12.68 22.83 15.94
N GLY A 397 13.70 23.22 15.21
CA GLY A 397 14.98 23.70 15.75
C GLY A 397 16.04 22.58 15.79
N SER A 398 17.03 22.70 16.65
CA SER A 398 18.08 21.71 16.83
C SER A 398 17.61 20.56 17.73
N GLY A 399 18.11 19.34 17.54
CA GLY A 399 17.84 18.22 18.42
C GLY A 399 17.97 16.86 17.74
N SER A 400 17.59 15.84 18.47
CA SER A 400 17.56 14.46 17.99
C SER A 400 16.37 14.20 17.05
N LEU A 401 16.47 13.15 16.25
CA LEU A 401 15.35 12.67 15.42
C LEU A 401 14.35 11.94 16.32
N ASN A 402 13.41 12.69 16.90
CA ASN A 402 12.42 12.20 17.83
C ASN A 402 11.16 11.71 17.12
N TYR A 403 10.40 10.84 17.77
CA TYR A 403 9.15 10.32 17.27
C TYR A 403 8.12 10.12 18.40
N TRP A 404 6.86 10.26 18.04
CA TRP A 404 5.71 10.16 18.94
C TRP A 404 4.67 9.23 18.35
N SER A 405 3.85 8.64 19.21
CA SER A 405 2.77 7.77 18.78
C SER A 405 1.48 8.01 19.56
N SER A 406 0.36 7.69 18.91
CA SER A 406 -0.98 7.74 19.48
C SER A 406 -1.83 6.58 18.95
N THR A 407 -2.67 5.99 19.80
CA THR A 407 -3.65 4.98 19.40
C THR A 407 -5.00 5.56 18.99
N ASP A 408 -5.23 6.85 19.24
CA ASP A 408 -6.51 7.52 19.00
C ASP A 408 -6.39 8.88 18.29
N GLY A 409 -5.15 9.38 18.10
CA GLY A 409 -4.84 10.70 17.54
C GLY A 409 -5.02 11.86 18.52
N SER A 410 -5.42 11.59 19.78
CA SER A 410 -5.68 12.60 20.82
C SER A 410 -4.69 12.49 21.97
N VAL A 411 -4.45 11.31 22.49
CA VAL A 411 -3.45 11.08 23.54
C VAL A 411 -2.13 10.64 22.91
N TRP A 412 -1.07 11.44 23.12
CA TRP A 412 0.23 11.22 22.53
C TRP A 412 1.28 10.83 23.57
N SER A 413 2.15 9.94 23.17
CA SER A 413 3.28 9.49 23.96
C SER A 413 4.57 9.79 23.21
N ASP A 414 5.57 10.33 23.93
CA ASP A 414 6.95 10.37 23.45
C ASP A 414 7.45 8.92 23.35
N ALA A 415 7.75 8.49 22.13
CA ALA A 415 8.23 7.15 21.85
C ALA A 415 9.78 7.10 21.78
N GLY A 416 10.44 8.27 21.96
CA GLY A 416 11.89 8.38 22.03
C GLY A 416 12.55 9.10 20.88
N ALA A 417 13.83 8.80 20.69
CA ALA A 417 14.66 9.34 19.61
C ALA A 417 15.39 8.21 18.90
N ILE A 418 15.62 8.38 17.60
CA ILE A 418 16.50 7.47 16.86
C ILE A 418 17.94 7.75 17.31
N ALA A 419 18.62 6.72 17.81
CA ALA A 419 19.96 6.85 18.37
C ALA A 419 20.96 7.39 17.35
N ASN A 420 21.76 8.37 17.76
CA ASN A 420 22.80 9.01 16.95
C ASN A 420 22.29 9.73 15.68
N GLU A 421 20.98 10.05 15.63
CA GLU A 421 20.39 10.76 14.49
C GLU A 421 19.99 12.18 14.87
N THR A 422 20.34 13.12 14.01
CA THR A 422 19.93 14.53 14.10
C THR A 422 18.52 14.68 13.51
N SER A 423 17.73 15.61 14.07
CA SER A 423 16.42 15.97 13.54
C SER A 423 16.53 16.32 12.06
N ARG A 424 15.63 15.80 11.26
CA ARG A 424 15.61 16.02 9.82
C ARG A 424 14.21 16.30 9.30
N SER A 425 14.11 17.07 8.23
CA SER A 425 12.85 17.44 7.58
C SER A 425 12.82 17.00 6.11
N GLY A 426 11.60 16.86 5.57
CA GLY A 426 11.40 16.47 4.17
C GLY A 426 11.88 15.06 3.83
N MET A 427 11.75 14.17 4.78
CA MET A 427 12.01 12.73 4.62
C MET A 427 10.88 12.06 3.83
N GLY A 428 11.24 11.00 3.09
CA GLY A 428 10.27 10.02 2.61
C GLY A 428 9.94 8.97 3.67
N TRP A 429 8.75 8.40 3.63
CA TRP A 429 8.33 7.33 4.53
C TRP A 429 7.41 6.32 3.85
N ALA A 430 7.47 5.07 4.29
CA ALA A 430 6.54 4.02 3.88
C ALA A 430 6.55 2.87 4.88
N VAL A 431 5.49 2.07 4.85
CA VAL A 431 5.43 0.78 5.55
C VAL A 431 5.52 -0.33 4.50
N MET A 432 6.44 -1.26 4.70
CA MET A 432 6.58 -2.46 3.88
C MET A 432 6.67 -3.68 4.80
N GLY A 433 5.72 -4.60 4.64
CA GLY A 433 5.54 -5.67 5.61
C GLY A 433 5.26 -5.08 6.99
N ASN A 434 5.87 -5.67 8.02
CA ASN A 434 5.75 -5.18 9.39
C ASN A 434 6.94 -4.31 9.80
N ARG A 435 7.40 -3.44 8.90
CA ARG A 435 8.47 -2.46 9.15
C ARG A 435 8.12 -1.09 8.58
N LEU A 436 8.39 -0.07 9.37
CA LEU A 436 8.33 1.33 8.96
C LEU A 436 9.71 1.76 8.44
N TYR A 437 9.75 2.39 7.30
CA TYR A 437 10.95 2.93 6.67
C TYR A 437 10.86 4.45 6.60
N ILE A 438 11.99 5.11 6.88
CA ILE A 438 12.20 6.54 6.58
C ILE A 438 13.47 6.69 5.77
N SER A 439 13.49 7.62 4.83
CA SER A 439 14.63 7.85 3.95
C SER A 439 14.98 9.32 3.84
N GLY A 440 16.26 9.61 3.69
CA GLY A 440 16.80 10.92 3.38
C GLY A 440 16.45 12.03 4.38
N GLY A 441 16.25 13.23 3.85
CA GLY A 441 15.89 14.43 4.59
C GLY A 441 17.05 15.42 4.79
N TYR A 442 16.72 16.61 5.23
CA TYR A 442 17.62 17.74 5.47
C TYR A 442 17.88 17.92 6.97
N ILE A 443 19.13 18.02 7.38
CA ILE A 443 19.56 18.15 8.78
C ILE A 443 20.14 19.54 9.12
N GLY A 444 20.04 20.52 8.22
CA GLY A 444 20.65 21.84 8.39
C GLY A 444 22.03 21.95 7.74
N ASN A 445 22.58 23.17 7.70
CA ASN A 445 23.92 23.47 7.19
C ASN A 445 24.22 22.89 5.79
N ASN A 446 23.24 22.93 4.88
CA ASN A 446 23.30 22.35 3.53
C ASN A 446 23.67 20.84 3.53
N THR A 447 23.31 20.11 4.59
CA THR A 447 23.55 18.67 4.70
C THR A 447 22.26 17.90 4.46
N TYR A 448 22.32 17.00 3.53
CA TYR A 448 21.24 16.13 3.09
C TYR A 448 21.64 14.69 3.35
N LYS A 449 20.66 13.88 3.75
CA LYS A 449 20.83 12.45 3.97
C LYS A 449 20.33 11.66 2.78
N ASP A 450 20.93 10.51 2.54
CA ASP A 450 20.55 9.51 1.54
C ASP A 450 20.42 8.10 2.16
N ASP A 451 20.52 8.02 3.49
CA ASP A 451 20.33 6.78 4.25
C ASP A 451 18.86 6.36 4.36
N VAL A 452 18.66 5.12 4.72
CA VAL A 452 17.34 4.56 5.05
C VAL A 452 17.40 3.94 6.43
N LYS A 453 16.47 4.33 7.30
CA LYS A 453 16.26 3.72 8.61
C LYS A 453 14.99 2.89 8.58
N LYS A 454 14.99 1.79 9.34
CA LYS A 454 13.81 0.93 9.50
C LYS A 454 13.51 0.71 10.97
N TYR A 455 12.22 0.68 11.30
CA TYR A 455 11.69 0.39 12.62
C TYR A 455 10.82 -0.87 12.54
N GLY A 456 11.06 -1.80 13.44
CA GLY A 456 10.31 -3.05 13.47
C GLY A 456 11.01 -4.11 14.31
N PRO A 457 10.47 -5.33 14.29
CA PRO A 457 11.07 -6.48 14.97
C PRO A 457 12.39 -6.89 14.36
#